data_eda785e40d5dc6bc46416241c3d06b17
#
_entry.id   eda785e40d5dc6bc46416241c3d06b17
#
_cell.length_a   1.000
_cell.length_b   1.000
_cell.length_c   1.000
_cell.angle_alpha   90.00
_cell.angle_beta   90.00
_cell.angle_gamma   90.00
#
_symmetry.space_group_name_H-M   'P 1'
#
loop_
_entity.id
_entity.type
_entity.pdbx_description
1 polymer ?
#
loop_
_entity_poly.entity_id
_entity_poly.type
_entity_poly.pdbx_seq_one_letter_code
_entity_poly.pdbx_strand_id
1 'polypeptide(L)'
;MKKFNSNTKGAELQPIDSAILSADHVAEIDLFIRDQDIRPVSRTLYAKVVRFFFYWVLSTERKVNSLTRADIIAYKETLLDSGLSPRTVASYLVGVRRFYEWAEGAKIYPNIAKGIKSPSTRSRSTYLKQHLDNEKGAELLEHFRQSNLRDYALVNLLLRTGIRTVEAVRANLEDITFKGGRRVLKVWGKGRDGKDDFVVLSDLVFGPIAEYVAQEREGAKNNEPLFVSTSNNNQGGRLSTRTVSKICKAGLVAIGLNSREYTAHSLRHTTAVQLLKMGAEISQVQNVMRHRSPVATMPYIESAREEIRLKQASELMLDGAFKK
;
A
#
# COMPACT_ATOMS: atom_id res chain seq x y z
N MET A 1 -25.53 25.00 -9.87
CA MET A 1 -24.16 24.45 -9.99
C MET A 1 -23.55 24.37 -8.58
N LYS A 2 -23.65 23.24 -7.89
CA LYS A 2 -22.91 23.03 -6.64
C LYS A 2 -21.46 22.74 -7.03
N LYS A 3 -20.56 23.69 -6.76
CA LYS A 3 -19.12 23.55 -6.98
C LYS A 3 -18.63 22.34 -6.19
N PHE A 4 -17.91 21.42 -6.85
CA PHE A 4 -17.07 20.46 -6.18
C PHE A 4 -16.08 21.24 -5.31
N ASN A 5 -16.31 21.27 -4.02
CA ASN A 5 -15.54 22.08 -3.08
C ASN A 5 -14.13 21.51 -2.93
N SER A 6 -13.15 22.16 -3.56
CA SER A 6 -11.74 21.83 -3.58
C SER A 6 -11.01 22.41 -2.36
N ASN A 7 -11.57 22.30 -1.16
CA ASN A 7 -10.91 22.81 0.03
C ASN A 7 -10.60 21.68 1.00
N THR A 8 -9.55 20.89 0.67
CA THR A 8 -8.73 20.21 1.70
C THR A 8 -7.46 19.63 1.07
N LYS A 9 -6.32 19.91 1.66
CA LYS A 9 -5.03 19.26 1.37
C LYS A 9 -5.16 17.75 1.58
N GLY A 10 -5.29 16.98 0.49
CA GLY A 10 -5.53 15.55 0.45
C GLY A 10 -6.97 15.26 0.04
N ALA A 11 -7.27 15.40 -1.26
CA ALA A 11 -8.60 15.13 -1.81
C ALA A 11 -9.05 13.69 -1.54
N GLU A 12 -9.69 13.45 -0.40
CA GLU A 12 -10.68 12.38 -0.28
C GLU A 12 -11.94 12.90 -0.94
N LEU A 13 -12.39 12.22 -1.98
CA LEU A 13 -13.68 12.49 -2.57
C LEU A 13 -14.73 12.34 -1.47
N GLN A 14 -15.62 13.34 -1.34
CA GLN A 14 -16.69 13.37 -0.36
C GLN A 14 -17.49 12.05 -0.35
N PRO A 15 -18.03 11.61 0.77
CA PRO A 15 -18.93 10.47 0.82
C PRO A 15 -20.01 10.61 -0.23
N ILE A 16 -20.25 9.56 -1.00
CA ILE A 16 -21.31 9.51 -1.99
C ILE A 16 -22.62 9.63 -1.21
N ASP A 17 -23.40 10.67 -1.51
CA ASP A 17 -24.79 10.70 -1.05
C ASP A 17 -25.54 9.58 -1.77
N SER A 18 -25.76 8.47 -1.07
CA SER A 18 -26.41 7.27 -1.60
C SER A 18 -27.86 7.54 -2.04
N ALA A 19 -28.47 8.66 -1.62
CA ALA A 19 -29.80 9.05 -2.01
C ALA A 19 -29.94 9.47 -3.49
N ILE A 20 -28.83 9.74 -4.18
CA ILE A 20 -28.85 10.12 -5.60
C ILE A 20 -28.90 8.89 -6.52
N LEU A 21 -28.41 7.74 -6.07
CA LEU A 21 -28.44 6.48 -6.85
C LEU A 21 -29.82 5.82 -6.69
N SER A 22 -30.54 5.63 -7.80
CA SER A 22 -31.76 4.84 -7.77
C SER A 22 -31.51 3.37 -7.42
N ALA A 23 -32.54 2.66 -6.98
CA ALA A 23 -32.47 1.22 -6.70
C ALA A 23 -31.95 0.42 -7.93
N ASP A 24 -32.33 0.82 -9.14
CA ASP A 24 -31.91 0.20 -10.38
C ASP A 24 -30.40 0.35 -10.61
N HIS A 25 -29.85 1.55 -10.40
CA HIS A 25 -28.39 1.77 -10.51
C HIS A 25 -27.61 0.96 -9.49
N VAL A 26 -28.12 0.83 -8.27
CA VAL A 26 -27.48 0.00 -7.24
C VAL A 26 -27.52 -1.47 -7.64
N ALA A 27 -28.64 -1.97 -8.11
CA ALA A 27 -28.81 -3.35 -8.57
C ALA A 27 -27.89 -3.69 -9.75
N GLU A 28 -27.73 -2.76 -10.69
CA GLU A 28 -26.83 -2.92 -11.85
C GLU A 28 -25.35 -2.98 -11.41
N ILE A 29 -24.94 -2.13 -10.49
CA ILE A 29 -23.57 -2.15 -9.95
C ILE A 29 -23.32 -3.46 -9.17
N ASP A 30 -24.29 -3.91 -8.39
CA ASP A 30 -24.18 -5.15 -7.60
C ASP A 30 -24.13 -6.39 -8.53
N LEU A 31 -24.87 -6.38 -9.64
CA LEU A 31 -24.81 -7.40 -10.70
C LEU A 31 -23.41 -7.42 -11.32
N PHE A 32 -22.89 -6.26 -11.74
CA PHE A 32 -21.51 -6.13 -12.23
C PHE A 32 -20.50 -6.73 -11.25
N ILE A 33 -20.59 -6.38 -9.97
CA ILE A 33 -19.63 -6.84 -8.95
C ILE A 33 -19.74 -8.34 -8.71
N ARG A 34 -20.93 -8.90 -8.73
CA ARG A 34 -21.16 -10.35 -8.59
C ARG A 34 -20.55 -11.14 -9.72
N ASP A 35 -20.67 -10.64 -10.95
CA ASP A 35 -20.17 -11.31 -12.16
C ASP A 35 -18.64 -11.20 -12.32
N GLN A 36 -17.95 -10.40 -11.46
CA GLN A 36 -16.50 -10.31 -11.53
C GLN A 36 -15.82 -11.49 -10.84
N ASP A 37 -15.02 -12.26 -11.60
CA ASP A 37 -14.11 -13.27 -11.05
C ASP A 37 -12.82 -12.63 -10.51
N ILE A 38 -12.98 -11.89 -9.41
CA ILE A 38 -11.90 -11.18 -8.74
C ILE A 38 -12.01 -11.32 -7.23
N ARG A 39 -10.92 -11.01 -6.54
CA ARG A 39 -10.85 -11.10 -5.08
C ARG A 39 -11.78 -10.10 -4.39
N PRO A 40 -12.30 -10.43 -3.17
CA PRO A 40 -13.24 -9.56 -2.44
C PRO A 40 -12.75 -8.12 -2.27
N VAL A 41 -11.46 -7.91 -1.97
CA VAL A 41 -10.86 -6.56 -1.85
C VAL A 41 -10.95 -5.76 -3.14
N SER A 42 -10.76 -6.41 -4.30
CA SER A 42 -10.89 -5.76 -5.61
C SER A 42 -12.34 -5.47 -5.95
N ARG A 43 -13.27 -6.37 -5.58
CA ARG A 43 -14.73 -6.13 -5.71
C ARG A 43 -15.15 -4.86 -4.97
N THR A 44 -14.74 -4.71 -3.71
CA THR A 44 -15.03 -3.51 -2.91
C THR A 44 -14.49 -2.24 -3.57
N LEU A 45 -13.28 -2.28 -4.14
CA LEU A 45 -12.71 -1.14 -4.86
C LEU A 45 -13.53 -0.81 -6.11
N TYR A 46 -13.85 -1.82 -6.92
CA TYR A 46 -14.62 -1.61 -8.15
C TYR A 46 -16.02 -1.08 -7.85
N ALA A 47 -16.71 -1.64 -6.85
CA ALA A 47 -17.98 -1.11 -6.39
C ALA A 47 -17.89 0.37 -6.02
N LYS A 48 -16.88 0.75 -5.24
CA LYS A 48 -16.65 2.15 -4.84
C LYS A 48 -16.46 3.06 -6.05
N VAL A 49 -15.58 2.69 -6.98
CA VAL A 49 -15.24 3.58 -8.10
C VAL A 49 -16.35 3.67 -9.14
N VAL A 50 -17.12 2.59 -9.35
CA VAL A 50 -18.28 2.60 -10.26
C VAL A 50 -19.43 3.40 -9.65
N ARG A 51 -19.73 3.22 -8.35
CA ARG A 51 -20.71 4.08 -7.64
C ARG A 51 -20.33 5.54 -7.73
N PHE A 52 -19.05 5.88 -7.60
CA PHE A 52 -18.59 7.25 -7.73
C PHE A 52 -18.76 7.80 -9.15
N PHE A 53 -18.53 6.98 -10.18
CA PHE A 53 -18.78 7.37 -11.56
C PHE A 53 -20.27 7.65 -11.81
N PHE A 54 -21.17 6.76 -11.39
CA PHE A 54 -22.62 6.98 -11.52
C PHE A 54 -23.09 8.22 -10.74
N TYR A 55 -22.55 8.45 -9.53
CA TYR A 55 -22.80 9.68 -8.79
C TYR A 55 -22.41 10.92 -9.58
N TRP A 56 -21.22 10.93 -10.20
CA TRP A 56 -20.77 12.03 -11.06
C TRP A 56 -21.72 12.23 -12.26
N VAL A 57 -22.12 11.16 -12.92
CA VAL A 57 -23.07 11.22 -14.05
C VAL A 57 -24.36 11.93 -13.63
N LEU A 58 -24.96 11.47 -12.54
CA LEU A 58 -26.25 11.99 -12.06
C LEU A 58 -26.12 13.42 -11.51
N SER A 59 -25.05 13.72 -10.80
CA SER A 59 -24.79 15.07 -10.24
C SER A 59 -24.49 16.12 -11.32
N THR A 60 -24.14 15.69 -12.52
CA THR A 60 -23.93 16.55 -13.69
C THR A 60 -25.11 16.52 -14.67
N GLU A 61 -26.29 16.04 -14.20
CA GLU A 61 -27.56 15.98 -14.95
C GLU A 61 -27.47 15.17 -16.25
N ARG A 62 -26.49 14.26 -16.36
CA ARG A 62 -26.34 13.34 -17.47
C ARG A 62 -27.24 12.12 -17.31
N LYS A 63 -27.71 11.58 -18.43
CA LYS A 63 -28.49 10.34 -18.44
C LYS A 63 -27.58 9.15 -18.71
N VAL A 64 -27.61 8.12 -17.85
CA VAL A 64 -26.76 6.92 -17.95
C VAL A 64 -26.84 6.27 -19.34
N ASN A 65 -28.06 6.19 -19.90
CA ASN A 65 -28.32 5.50 -21.17
C ASN A 65 -27.84 6.29 -22.42
N SER A 66 -27.46 7.57 -22.28
CA SER A 66 -27.04 8.42 -23.38
C SER A 66 -25.58 8.86 -23.28
N LEU A 67 -24.81 8.24 -22.38
CA LEU A 67 -23.41 8.56 -22.22
C LEU A 67 -22.60 8.18 -23.45
N THR A 68 -21.61 9.01 -23.72
CA THR A 68 -20.70 8.88 -24.86
C THR A 68 -19.25 8.76 -24.37
N ARG A 69 -18.35 8.47 -25.31
CA ARG A 69 -16.91 8.51 -25.03
C ARG A 69 -16.43 9.86 -24.50
N ALA A 70 -17.04 10.96 -24.96
CA ALA A 70 -16.72 12.31 -24.49
C ALA A 70 -17.02 12.48 -23.00
N ASP A 71 -18.07 11.87 -22.50
CA ASP A 71 -18.43 11.91 -21.07
C ASP A 71 -17.40 11.18 -20.19
N ILE A 72 -16.81 10.07 -20.65
CA ILE A 72 -15.72 9.42 -19.93
C ILE A 72 -14.47 10.29 -19.90
N ILE A 73 -14.19 11.04 -20.98
CA ILE A 73 -13.08 12.00 -21.02
C ILE A 73 -13.35 13.15 -20.04
N ALA A 74 -14.56 13.73 -20.06
CA ALA A 74 -14.96 14.77 -19.12
C ALA A 74 -14.89 14.32 -17.65
N TYR A 75 -15.29 13.08 -17.37
CA TYR A 75 -15.11 12.48 -16.05
C TYR A 75 -13.64 12.42 -15.63
N LYS A 76 -12.75 11.97 -16.53
CA LYS A 76 -11.31 11.93 -16.26
C LYS A 76 -10.76 13.32 -15.95
N GLU A 77 -11.16 14.33 -16.72
CA GLU A 77 -10.75 15.74 -16.52
C GLU A 77 -11.27 16.26 -15.17
N THR A 78 -12.54 16.03 -14.85
CA THR A 78 -13.11 16.38 -13.54
C THR A 78 -12.32 15.79 -12.39
N LEU A 79 -11.88 14.52 -12.51
CA LEU A 79 -11.05 13.87 -11.47
C LEU A 79 -9.67 14.53 -11.35
N LEU A 80 -9.05 14.93 -12.46
CA LEU A 80 -7.76 15.64 -12.47
C LEU A 80 -7.90 17.04 -11.87
N ASP A 81 -8.91 17.79 -12.25
CA ASP A 81 -9.18 19.15 -11.77
C ASP A 81 -9.55 19.18 -10.29
N SER A 82 -10.07 18.07 -9.74
CA SER A 82 -10.29 17.90 -8.30
C SER A 82 -9.01 17.71 -7.50
N GLY A 83 -7.83 17.72 -8.13
CA GLY A 83 -6.52 17.58 -7.48
C GLY A 83 -6.15 16.14 -7.13
N LEU A 84 -6.86 15.13 -7.67
CA LEU A 84 -6.48 13.73 -7.48
C LEU A 84 -5.19 13.40 -8.23
N SER A 85 -4.35 12.56 -7.62
CA SER A 85 -3.13 12.12 -8.28
C SER A 85 -3.43 11.35 -9.57
N PRO A 86 -2.56 11.44 -10.61
CA PRO A 86 -2.72 10.66 -11.86
C PRO A 86 -2.90 9.16 -11.62
N ARG A 87 -2.24 8.60 -10.60
CA ARG A 87 -2.38 7.19 -10.20
C ARG A 87 -3.78 6.90 -9.63
N THR A 88 -4.33 7.80 -8.84
CA THR A 88 -5.69 7.68 -8.31
C THR A 88 -6.71 7.72 -9.44
N VAL A 89 -6.58 8.71 -10.32
CA VAL A 89 -7.45 8.84 -11.52
C VAL A 89 -7.36 7.57 -12.40
N ALA A 90 -6.15 7.05 -12.62
CA ALA A 90 -5.98 5.79 -13.35
C ALA A 90 -6.74 4.63 -12.69
N SER A 91 -6.74 4.53 -11.36
CA SER A 91 -7.48 3.50 -10.63
C SER A 91 -9.01 3.63 -10.80
N TYR A 92 -9.52 4.85 -10.79
CA TYR A 92 -10.94 5.12 -11.07
C TYR A 92 -11.31 4.73 -12.51
N LEU A 93 -10.50 5.09 -13.48
CA LEU A 93 -10.74 4.73 -14.89
C LEU A 93 -10.65 3.22 -15.13
N VAL A 94 -9.83 2.47 -14.37
CA VAL A 94 -9.80 1.00 -14.46
C VAL A 94 -11.15 0.43 -14.08
N GLY A 95 -11.77 0.87 -13.00
CA GLY A 95 -13.09 0.40 -12.58
C GLY A 95 -14.18 0.72 -13.62
N VAL A 96 -14.19 1.95 -14.15
CA VAL A 96 -15.15 2.37 -15.19
C VAL A 96 -14.96 1.57 -16.48
N ARG A 97 -13.73 1.33 -16.93
CA ARG A 97 -13.46 0.47 -18.11
C ARG A 97 -13.93 -0.96 -17.91
N ARG A 98 -13.71 -1.53 -16.73
CA ARG A 98 -14.19 -2.89 -16.40
C ARG A 98 -15.71 -2.98 -16.35
N PHE A 99 -16.36 -1.92 -15.88
CA PHE A 99 -17.82 -1.84 -15.89
C PHE A 99 -18.35 -1.84 -17.33
N TYR A 100 -17.83 -0.99 -18.22
CA TYR A 100 -18.30 -0.96 -19.61
C TYR A 100 -17.89 -2.18 -20.43
N GLU A 101 -16.77 -2.83 -20.13
CA GLU A 101 -16.38 -4.11 -20.72
C GLU A 101 -17.40 -5.21 -20.37
N TRP A 102 -17.81 -5.28 -19.10
CA TRP A 102 -18.84 -6.18 -18.64
C TRP A 102 -20.22 -5.85 -19.24
N ALA A 103 -20.60 -4.57 -19.22
CA ALA A 103 -21.90 -4.11 -19.71
C ALA A 103 -22.06 -4.38 -21.21
N GLU A 104 -21.00 -4.26 -22.01
CA GLU A 104 -20.99 -4.65 -23.44
C GLU A 104 -21.21 -6.16 -23.59
N GLY A 105 -20.51 -6.98 -22.80
CA GLY A 105 -20.70 -8.43 -22.81
C GLY A 105 -22.09 -8.88 -22.37
N ALA A 106 -22.68 -8.18 -21.40
CA ALA A 106 -24.05 -8.38 -20.94
C ALA A 106 -25.13 -7.73 -21.84
N LYS A 107 -24.73 -7.04 -22.92
CA LYS A 107 -25.63 -6.32 -23.86
C LYS A 107 -26.50 -5.25 -23.19
N ILE A 108 -25.99 -4.61 -22.13
CA ILE A 108 -26.65 -3.53 -21.40
C ILE A 108 -26.29 -2.16 -22.00
N TYR A 109 -24.98 -1.90 -22.16
CA TYR A 109 -24.45 -0.68 -22.74
C TYR A 109 -23.31 -0.95 -23.72
N PRO A 110 -23.13 -0.10 -24.75
CA PRO A 110 -21.93 -0.16 -25.59
C PRO A 110 -20.68 0.24 -24.78
N ASN A 111 -19.52 -0.30 -25.13
CA ASN A 111 -18.26 0.01 -24.44
C ASN A 111 -17.69 1.36 -24.84
N ILE A 112 -18.23 2.42 -24.29
CA ILE A 112 -17.78 3.82 -24.52
C ILE A 112 -16.45 4.13 -23.85
N ALA A 113 -15.95 3.30 -22.93
CA ALA A 113 -14.68 3.48 -22.24
C ALA A 113 -13.49 2.81 -22.94
N LYS A 114 -13.73 2.05 -24.02
CA LYS A 114 -12.71 1.33 -24.79
C LYS A 114 -11.64 2.30 -25.33
N GLY A 115 -10.36 1.97 -25.08
CA GLY A 115 -9.21 2.75 -25.57
C GLY A 115 -9.02 4.14 -24.91
N ILE A 116 -9.75 4.49 -23.86
CA ILE A 116 -9.48 5.69 -23.07
C ILE A 116 -8.18 5.49 -22.29
N LYS A 117 -7.20 6.37 -22.52
CA LYS A 117 -5.90 6.29 -21.84
C LYS A 117 -5.99 6.85 -20.43
N SER A 118 -5.38 6.13 -19.48
CA SER A 118 -5.12 6.67 -18.15
C SER A 118 -4.13 7.85 -18.21
N PRO A 119 -4.22 8.81 -17.28
CA PRO A 119 -3.21 9.86 -17.17
C PRO A 119 -1.81 9.26 -17.03
N SER A 120 -0.80 9.94 -17.58
CA SER A 120 0.58 9.51 -17.44
C SER A 120 1.02 9.58 -15.99
N THR A 121 1.55 8.48 -15.48
CA THR A 121 2.11 8.38 -14.13
C THR A 121 3.64 8.58 -14.13
N ARG A 122 4.22 8.95 -15.29
CA ARG A 122 5.67 9.07 -15.50
C ARG A 122 6.30 10.33 -14.89
N SER A 123 5.54 11.22 -14.26
CA SER A 123 6.16 12.33 -13.54
C SER A 123 7.00 11.76 -12.40
N ARG A 124 8.31 11.91 -12.53
CA ARG A 124 9.35 11.41 -11.60
C ARG A 124 9.18 11.89 -10.15
N SER A 125 8.35 12.89 -9.90
CA SER A 125 8.40 13.63 -8.65
C SER A 125 7.29 13.29 -7.64
N THR A 126 6.28 12.48 -7.98
CA THR A 126 5.05 12.62 -7.21
C THR A 126 4.76 11.53 -6.16
N TYR A 127 5.49 10.43 -6.04
CA TYR A 127 5.17 9.46 -4.99
C TYR A 127 6.25 8.39 -4.72
N LEU A 128 7.48 8.80 -4.52
CA LEU A 128 8.43 7.90 -3.87
C LEU A 128 8.18 8.01 -2.37
N LYS A 129 7.73 6.92 -1.76
CA LYS A 129 7.77 6.78 -0.30
C LYS A 129 9.21 6.98 0.12
N GLN A 130 9.44 7.92 1.02
CA GLN A 130 10.76 8.12 1.59
C GLN A 130 11.13 6.88 2.42
N HIS A 131 12.41 6.52 2.37
CA HIS A 131 12.98 5.55 3.30
C HIS A 131 13.69 6.28 4.44
N LEU A 132 13.96 5.56 5.50
CA LEU A 132 14.71 6.06 6.63
C LEU A 132 16.21 5.82 6.37
N ASP A 133 17.05 6.76 6.74
CA ASP A 133 18.47 6.50 6.92
C ASP A 133 18.73 5.59 8.13
N ASN A 134 19.98 5.23 8.36
CA ASN A 134 20.34 4.33 9.45
C ASN A 134 20.08 4.94 10.83
N GLU A 135 20.34 6.23 10.98
CA GLU A 135 20.16 6.96 12.23
C GLU A 135 18.68 7.03 12.60
N LYS A 136 17.82 7.47 11.68
CA LYS A 136 16.36 7.50 11.88
C LYS A 136 15.76 6.11 12.06
N GLY A 137 16.31 5.09 11.40
CA GLY A 137 15.91 3.70 11.63
C GLY A 137 16.23 3.23 13.06
N ALA A 138 17.41 3.56 13.58
CA ALA A 138 17.80 3.23 14.94
C ALA A 138 16.99 4.03 15.98
N GLU A 139 16.78 5.34 15.75
CA GLU A 139 15.95 6.21 16.60
C GLU A 139 14.51 5.69 16.70
N LEU A 140 13.93 5.25 15.58
CA LEU A 140 12.58 4.64 15.56
C LEU A 140 12.51 3.37 16.42
N LEU A 141 13.48 2.48 16.30
CA LEU A 141 13.53 1.26 17.09
C LEU A 141 13.71 1.55 18.58
N GLU A 142 14.55 2.51 18.92
CA GLU A 142 14.77 2.93 20.31
C GLU A 142 13.52 3.55 20.93
N HIS A 143 12.82 4.42 20.19
CA HIS A 143 11.54 4.99 20.63
C HIS A 143 10.54 3.89 21.03
N PHE A 144 10.38 2.84 20.19
CA PHE A 144 9.46 1.75 20.50
C PHE A 144 9.96 0.85 21.62
N ARG A 145 11.27 0.61 21.73
CA ARG A 145 11.87 -0.19 22.80
C ARG A 145 11.58 0.41 24.19
N GLN A 146 11.55 1.73 24.28
CA GLN A 146 11.26 2.45 25.54
C GLN A 146 9.76 2.57 25.83
N SER A 147 8.87 2.32 24.85
CA SER A 147 7.46 2.64 24.98
C SER A 147 6.56 1.41 25.13
N ASN A 148 6.69 0.40 24.28
CA ASN A 148 5.78 -0.75 24.24
C ASN A 148 6.42 -1.95 23.58
N LEU A 149 6.46 -3.07 24.30
CA LEU A 149 7.16 -4.29 23.88
C LEU A 149 6.56 -4.91 22.62
N ARG A 150 5.23 -4.99 22.52
CA ARG A 150 4.53 -5.47 21.31
C ARG A 150 4.87 -4.62 20.10
N ASP A 151 4.77 -3.30 20.24
CA ASP A 151 4.97 -2.37 19.12
C ASP A 151 6.45 -2.34 18.71
N TYR A 152 7.38 -2.48 19.67
CA TYR A 152 8.80 -2.67 19.39
C TYR A 152 9.06 -3.95 18.57
N ALA A 153 8.54 -5.10 19.02
CA ALA A 153 8.69 -6.36 18.31
C ALA A 153 8.12 -6.29 16.88
N LEU A 154 6.95 -5.68 16.73
CA LEU A 154 6.29 -5.49 15.44
C LEU A 154 7.08 -4.58 14.49
N VAL A 155 7.49 -3.39 14.95
CA VAL A 155 8.21 -2.41 14.12
C VAL A 155 9.61 -2.91 13.77
N ASN A 156 10.29 -3.58 14.72
CA ASN A 156 11.57 -4.23 14.48
C ASN A 156 11.47 -5.32 13.42
N LEU A 157 10.43 -6.16 13.47
CA LEU A 157 10.13 -7.16 12.42
C LEU A 157 9.91 -6.48 11.07
N LEU A 158 9.09 -5.43 10.99
CA LEU A 158 8.80 -4.71 9.75
C LEU A 158 10.05 -4.10 9.13
N LEU A 159 10.87 -3.42 9.93
CA LEU A 159 12.04 -2.68 9.47
C LEU A 159 13.19 -3.61 9.04
N ARG A 160 13.42 -4.71 9.78
CA ARG A 160 14.57 -5.59 9.50
C ARG A 160 14.30 -6.68 8.46
N THR A 161 13.03 -7.04 8.24
CA THR A 161 12.69 -8.10 7.28
C THR A 161 11.97 -7.61 6.03
N GLY A 162 11.53 -6.35 6.04
CA GLY A 162 10.72 -5.79 4.97
C GLY A 162 9.39 -6.53 4.75
N ILE A 163 8.88 -7.27 5.74
CA ILE A 163 7.59 -7.94 5.68
C ILE A 163 6.46 -6.92 5.41
N ARG A 164 5.44 -7.30 4.66
CA ARG A 164 4.27 -6.42 4.46
C ARG A 164 3.41 -6.37 5.70
N THR A 165 2.78 -5.23 5.98
CA THR A 165 1.88 -5.09 7.14
C THR A 165 0.79 -6.15 7.18
N VAL A 166 0.23 -6.53 6.04
CA VAL A 166 -0.79 -7.59 5.96
C VAL A 166 -0.22 -8.99 6.27
N GLU A 167 1.04 -9.25 5.94
CA GLU A 167 1.72 -10.50 6.24
C GLU A 167 1.99 -10.59 7.76
N ALA A 168 2.48 -9.51 8.37
CA ALA A 168 2.67 -9.44 9.82
C ALA A 168 1.35 -9.59 10.60
N VAL A 169 0.27 -8.96 10.14
CA VAL A 169 -1.07 -9.08 10.72
C VAL A 169 -1.60 -10.52 10.66
N ARG A 170 -1.34 -11.25 9.57
CA ARG A 170 -1.82 -12.62 9.36
C ARG A 170 -1.00 -13.68 10.06
N ALA A 171 0.16 -13.32 10.58
CA ALA A 171 1.04 -14.25 11.28
C ALA A 171 0.40 -14.77 12.59
N ASN A 172 0.57 -16.06 12.84
CA ASN A 172 0.23 -16.75 14.09
C ASN A 172 1.51 -17.16 14.81
N LEU A 173 1.40 -17.57 16.06
CA LEU A 173 2.53 -18.09 16.84
C LEU A 173 3.16 -19.31 16.17
N GLU A 174 2.36 -20.24 15.64
CA GLU A 174 2.81 -21.47 14.94
C GLU A 174 3.57 -21.19 13.62
N ASP A 175 3.52 -19.98 13.10
CA ASP A 175 4.23 -19.63 11.88
C ASP A 175 5.72 -19.41 12.09
N ILE A 176 6.14 -19.25 13.34
CA ILE A 176 7.55 -19.23 13.70
C ILE A 176 8.05 -20.67 13.73
N THR A 177 8.97 -21.00 12.83
CA THR A 177 9.47 -22.36 12.64
C THR A 177 10.94 -22.34 12.18
N PHE A 178 11.47 -23.52 11.86
CA PHE A 178 12.81 -23.67 11.30
C PHE A 178 12.75 -24.14 9.84
N LYS A 179 13.64 -23.60 9.00
CA LYS A 179 13.84 -24.02 7.63
C LYS A 179 15.33 -23.91 7.28
N GLY A 180 15.94 -25.01 6.84
CA GLY A 180 17.38 -25.02 6.51
C GLY A 180 18.27 -24.58 7.69
N GLY A 181 17.95 -24.98 8.91
CA GLY A 181 18.71 -24.61 10.12
C GLY A 181 18.49 -23.16 10.61
N ARG A 182 17.69 -22.35 9.92
CA ARG A 182 17.41 -20.96 10.27
C ARG A 182 15.99 -20.79 10.80
N ARG A 183 15.82 -19.92 11.79
CA ARG A 183 14.50 -19.52 12.26
C ARG A 183 13.83 -18.64 11.21
N VAL A 184 12.56 -18.96 10.90
CA VAL A 184 11.78 -18.25 9.89
C VAL A 184 10.37 -17.99 10.41
N LEU A 185 9.74 -16.94 9.89
CA LEU A 185 8.30 -16.72 10.01
C LEU A 185 7.67 -17.05 8.66
N LYS A 186 6.79 -18.06 8.61
CA LYS A 186 5.97 -18.35 7.43
C LYS A 186 5.00 -17.20 7.18
N VAL A 187 4.84 -16.78 5.94
CA VAL A 187 4.00 -15.63 5.60
C VAL A 187 2.96 -15.97 4.54
N TRP A 188 1.78 -15.43 4.75
CA TRP A 188 0.70 -15.48 3.78
C TRP A 188 0.72 -14.22 2.92
N GLY A 189 1.36 -14.31 1.77
CA GLY A 189 1.55 -13.19 0.86
C GLY A 189 0.25 -12.61 0.31
N LYS A 190 0.33 -11.35 -0.12
CA LYS A 190 -0.78 -10.71 -0.83
C LYS A 190 -1.06 -11.47 -2.12
N GLY A 191 -2.28 -11.97 -2.23
CA GLY A 191 -2.67 -12.64 -3.45
C GLY A 191 -2.32 -14.12 -3.52
N ARG A 192 -2.08 -14.79 -2.39
CA ARG A 192 -1.82 -16.22 -2.27
C ARG A 192 -2.92 -16.88 -1.43
N ASP A 193 -3.10 -18.17 -1.60
CA ASP A 193 -4.14 -18.93 -0.90
C ASP A 193 -3.59 -19.68 0.32
N GLY A 194 -2.30 -19.51 0.62
CA GLY A 194 -1.61 -20.14 1.74
C GLY A 194 -0.35 -19.41 2.19
N LYS A 195 0.31 -19.97 3.22
CA LYS A 195 1.60 -19.53 3.78
C LYS A 195 2.74 -20.23 3.05
N ASP A 196 2.95 -19.87 1.79
CA ASP A 196 3.90 -20.50 0.87
C ASP A 196 5.26 -19.79 0.78
N ASP A 197 5.44 -18.73 1.57
CA ASP A 197 6.66 -17.92 1.61
C ASP A 197 7.11 -17.68 3.06
N PHE A 198 8.28 -17.12 3.26
CA PHE A 198 8.83 -16.89 4.59
C PHE A 198 9.74 -15.65 4.66
N VAL A 199 9.99 -15.18 5.87
CA VAL A 199 11.08 -14.26 6.20
C VAL A 199 12.01 -14.90 7.21
N VAL A 200 13.32 -14.67 7.08
CA VAL A 200 14.31 -15.13 8.05
C VAL A 200 14.26 -14.22 9.28
N LEU A 201 14.23 -14.82 10.45
CA LEU A 201 14.30 -14.14 11.74
C LEU A 201 15.70 -14.29 12.30
N SER A 202 16.53 -13.25 12.18
CA SER A 202 17.79 -13.18 12.94
C SER A 202 17.52 -13.05 14.44
N ASP A 203 18.52 -13.25 15.27
CA ASP A 203 18.35 -13.12 16.73
C ASP A 203 17.90 -11.70 17.12
N LEU A 204 18.35 -10.68 16.43
CA LEU A 204 17.90 -9.29 16.62
C LEU A 204 16.43 -9.06 16.25
N VAL A 205 15.84 -9.89 15.40
CA VAL A 205 14.42 -9.86 15.06
C VAL A 205 13.61 -10.74 16.00
N PHE A 206 14.10 -11.93 16.26
CA PHE A 206 13.37 -12.91 17.07
C PHE A 206 13.39 -12.57 18.57
N GLY A 207 14.48 -12.03 19.11
CA GLY A 207 14.59 -11.69 20.53
C GLY A 207 13.43 -10.85 21.05
N PRO A 208 13.14 -9.69 20.45
CA PRO A 208 11.97 -8.86 20.83
C PRO A 208 10.62 -9.57 20.68
N ILE A 209 10.49 -10.44 19.67
CA ILE A 209 9.26 -11.24 19.50
C ILE A 209 9.12 -12.25 20.63
N ALA A 210 10.20 -12.97 20.97
CA ALA A 210 10.19 -13.96 22.04
C ALA A 210 9.88 -13.31 23.40
N GLU A 211 10.47 -12.15 23.66
CA GLU A 211 10.22 -11.38 24.87
C GLU A 211 8.75 -10.93 24.97
N TYR A 212 8.21 -10.37 23.89
CA TYR A 212 6.78 -10.02 23.81
C TYR A 212 5.87 -11.22 24.05
N VAL A 213 6.19 -12.35 23.42
CA VAL A 213 5.38 -13.57 23.58
C VAL A 213 5.44 -14.08 25.01
N ALA A 214 6.61 -14.09 25.65
CA ALA A 214 6.79 -14.55 27.01
C ALA A 214 6.06 -13.66 28.03
N GLN A 215 6.07 -12.34 27.85
CA GLN A 215 5.51 -11.40 28.82
C GLN A 215 4.04 -11.06 28.59
N GLU A 216 3.60 -10.94 27.34
CA GLU A 216 2.25 -10.45 27.02
C GLU A 216 1.35 -11.50 26.35
N ARG A 217 1.88 -12.69 26.01
CA ARG A 217 1.15 -13.75 25.33
C ARG A 217 1.26 -15.10 26.06
N GLU A 218 1.54 -15.07 27.35
CA GLU A 218 1.58 -16.29 28.18
C GLU A 218 0.26 -17.07 28.07
N GLY A 219 0.35 -18.39 27.85
CA GLY A 219 -0.82 -19.26 27.68
C GLY A 219 -1.53 -19.17 26.31
N ALA A 220 -1.06 -18.32 25.38
CA ALA A 220 -1.66 -18.24 24.05
C ALA A 220 -1.45 -19.53 23.24
N LYS A 221 -2.48 -19.94 22.50
CA LYS A 221 -2.43 -21.13 21.64
C LYS A 221 -1.63 -20.85 20.37
N ASN A 222 -1.00 -21.89 19.82
CA ASN A 222 -0.16 -21.78 18.64
C ASN A 222 -0.87 -21.18 17.40
N ASN A 223 -2.15 -21.43 17.24
CA ASN A 223 -2.95 -20.93 16.14
C ASN A 223 -3.49 -19.51 16.35
N GLU A 224 -3.18 -18.88 17.48
CA GLU A 224 -3.57 -17.49 17.74
C GLU A 224 -2.67 -16.48 17.03
N PRO A 225 -3.16 -15.24 16.83
CA PRO A 225 -2.37 -14.17 16.20
C PRO A 225 -1.06 -13.93 16.93
N LEU A 226 0.04 -13.75 16.18
CA LEU A 226 1.33 -13.38 16.77
C LEU A 226 1.25 -12.02 17.46
N PHE A 227 0.65 -11.03 16.83
CA PHE A 227 0.43 -9.70 17.39
C PHE A 227 -1.05 -9.41 17.61
N VAL A 228 -1.41 -9.02 18.82
CA VAL A 228 -2.79 -8.79 19.23
C VAL A 228 -3.09 -7.33 19.55
N SER A 229 -4.36 -6.98 19.44
CA SER A 229 -4.87 -5.65 19.78
C SER A 229 -5.01 -5.49 21.30
N THR A 230 -4.69 -4.30 21.78
CA THR A 230 -4.93 -3.84 23.15
C THR A 230 -6.10 -2.88 23.26
N SER A 231 -6.84 -2.65 22.14
CA SER A 231 -7.99 -1.75 22.19
C SER A 231 -9.20 -2.42 22.84
N ASN A 232 -9.99 -1.64 23.60
CA ASN A 232 -11.17 -2.13 24.31
C ASN A 232 -12.16 -2.89 23.42
N ASN A 233 -12.31 -2.45 22.14
CA ASN A 233 -13.25 -3.06 21.20
C ASN A 233 -12.73 -4.36 20.56
N ASN A 234 -11.44 -4.70 20.69
CA ASN A 234 -10.83 -5.88 20.08
C ASN A 234 -9.65 -6.41 20.90
N GLN A 235 -9.77 -6.38 22.23
CA GLN A 235 -8.71 -6.82 23.12
C GLN A 235 -8.38 -8.31 22.88
N GLY A 236 -7.10 -8.63 22.73
CA GLY A 236 -6.63 -9.99 22.42
C GLY A 236 -6.89 -10.45 20.98
N GLY A 237 -7.69 -9.72 20.20
CA GLY A 237 -7.95 -10.05 18.80
C GLY A 237 -6.82 -9.63 17.86
N ARG A 238 -6.84 -10.15 16.64
CA ARG A 238 -5.85 -9.85 15.59
C ARG A 238 -5.78 -8.36 15.27
N LEU A 239 -4.58 -7.81 15.12
CA LEU A 239 -4.38 -6.44 14.65
C LEU A 239 -4.96 -6.26 13.23
N SER A 240 -5.42 -5.05 12.91
CA SER A 240 -5.72 -4.66 11.54
C SER A 240 -4.50 -3.98 10.89
N THR A 241 -4.41 -4.03 9.55
CA THR A 241 -3.36 -3.30 8.82
C THR A 241 -3.45 -1.79 9.05
N ARG A 242 -4.64 -1.27 9.34
CA ARG A 242 -4.87 0.13 9.71
C ARG A 242 -4.24 0.44 11.08
N THR A 243 -4.39 -0.46 12.06
CA THR A 243 -3.77 -0.32 13.38
C THR A 243 -2.25 -0.32 13.26
N VAL A 244 -1.68 -1.29 12.53
CA VAL A 244 -0.22 -1.33 12.27
C VAL A 244 0.26 -0.03 11.61
N SER A 245 -0.48 0.49 10.63
CA SER A 245 -0.14 1.75 9.97
C SER A 245 -0.19 2.94 10.94
N LYS A 246 -1.14 2.96 11.89
CA LYS A 246 -1.21 4.01 12.93
C LYS A 246 -0.04 3.91 13.90
N ILE A 247 0.31 2.71 14.36
CA ILE A 247 1.48 2.47 15.23
C ILE A 247 2.74 3.01 14.55
N CYS A 248 3.05 2.54 13.34
CA CYS A 248 4.22 3.00 12.60
C CYS A 248 4.22 4.52 12.40
N LYS A 249 3.05 5.11 12.07
CA LYS A 249 2.97 6.57 11.86
C LYS A 249 3.20 7.35 13.14
N ALA A 250 2.70 6.88 14.28
CA ALA A 250 2.93 7.51 15.58
C ALA A 250 4.44 7.54 15.93
N GLY A 251 5.15 6.42 15.77
CA GLY A 251 6.60 6.38 15.98
C GLY A 251 7.37 7.27 15.00
N LEU A 252 7.00 7.28 13.72
CA LEU A 252 7.61 8.17 12.73
C LEU A 252 7.42 9.66 13.08
N VAL A 253 6.24 10.02 13.56
CA VAL A 253 5.96 11.39 14.04
C VAL A 253 6.81 11.71 15.27
N ALA A 254 6.95 10.79 16.21
CA ALA A 254 7.74 10.98 17.42
C ALA A 254 9.23 11.28 17.14
N ILE A 255 9.77 10.72 16.05
CA ILE A 255 11.14 10.98 15.60
C ILE A 255 11.24 12.12 14.56
N GLY A 256 10.20 12.98 14.45
CA GLY A 256 10.19 14.15 13.57
C GLY A 256 9.80 13.89 12.11
N LEU A 257 9.45 12.66 11.72
CA LEU A 257 9.10 12.28 10.33
C LEU A 257 7.58 12.34 10.09
N ASN A 258 7.00 13.54 10.14
CA ASN A 258 5.54 13.74 10.07
C ASN A 258 4.98 13.87 8.66
N SER A 259 5.79 13.91 7.59
CA SER A 259 5.28 14.09 6.22
C SER A 259 4.43 12.89 5.76
N ARG A 260 3.63 13.08 4.68
CA ARG A 260 2.83 12.00 4.07
C ARG A 260 3.67 10.93 3.38
N GLU A 261 4.93 11.23 3.13
CA GLU A 261 5.89 10.34 2.49
C GLU A 261 6.32 9.21 3.43
N TYR A 262 6.31 9.46 4.75
CA TYR A 262 6.66 8.47 5.76
C TYR A 262 5.44 7.72 6.30
N THR A 263 5.43 6.42 6.07
CA THR A 263 4.33 5.51 6.45
C THR A 263 4.89 4.14 6.83
N ALA A 264 4.05 3.21 7.30
CA ALA A 264 4.47 1.83 7.52
C ALA A 264 5.14 1.19 6.28
N HIS A 265 4.79 1.61 5.06
CA HIS A 265 5.44 1.12 3.84
C HIS A 265 6.88 1.66 3.68
N SER A 266 7.19 2.81 4.30
CA SER A 266 8.54 3.36 4.34
C SER A 266 9.54 2.44 5.06
N LEU A 267 9.10 1.71 6.09
CA LEU A 267 9.94 0.73 6.79
C LEU A 267 10.41 -0.37 5.81
N ARG A 268 9.47 -0.88 5.01
CA ARG A 268 9.79 -1.86 3.98
C ARG A 268 10.67 -1.27 2.87
N HIS A 269 10.44 -0.01 2.50
CA HIS A 269 11.29 0.71 1.55
C HIS A 269 12.71 0.84 2.11
N THR A 270 12.84 1.19 3.39
CA THR A 270 14.13 1.24 4.09
C THR A 270 14.89 -0.08 3.98
N THR A 271 14.24 -1.21 4.27
CA THR A 271 14.87 -2.53 4.13
C THR A 271 15.45 -2.75 2.73
N ALA A 272 14.66 -2.46 1.69
CA ALA A 272 15.09 -2.69 0.31
C ALA A 272 16.26 -1.77 -0.10
N VAL A 273 16.19 -0.48 0.24
CA VAL A 273 17.23 0.50 -0.08
C VAL A 273 18.52 0.21 0.69
N GLN A 274 18.41 -0.14 1.98
CA GLN A 274 19.58 -0.49 2.78
C GLN A 274 20.29 -1.74 2.26
N LEU A 275 19.56 -2.78 1.86
CA LEU A 275 20.15 -3.97 1.24
C LEU A 275 20.94 -3.59 -0.03
N LEU A 276 20.39 -2.73 -0.90
CA LEU A 276 21.09 -2.27 -2.11
C LEU A 276 22.33 -1.44 -1.76
N LYS A 277 22.27 -0.56 -0.76
CA LYS A 277 23.41 0.23 -0.29
C LYS A 277 24.51 -0.63 0.32
N MET A 278 24.16 -1.78 0.90
CA MET A 278 25.10 -2.77 1.43
C MET A 278 25.66 -3.70 0.35
N GLY A 279 25.31 -3.49 -0.92
CA GLY A 279 25.83 -4.24 -2.06
C GLY A 279 25.04 -5.51 -2.41
N ALA A 280 23.83 -5.69 -1.85
CA ALA A 280 23.00 -6.82 -2.25
C ALA A 280 22.59 -6.69 -3.72
N GLU A 281 22.61 -7.79 -4.45
CA GLU A 281 22.11 -7.85 -5.82
C GLU A 281 20.60 -7.62 -5.89
N ILE A 282 20.14 -7.11 -7.03
CA ILE A 282 18.71 -6.84 -7.28
C ILE A 282 17.87 -8.10 -7.09
N SER A 283 18.37 -9.24 -7.52
CA SER A 283 17.75 -10.56 -7.35
C SER A 283 17.55 -10.93 -5.87
N GLN A 284 18.54 -10.65 -5.03
CA GLN A 284 18.50 -10.90 -3.60
C GLN A 284 17.46 -9.98 -2.94
N VAL A 285 17.45 -8.68 -3.30
CA VAL A 285 16.43 -7.74 -2.80
C VAL A 285 15.03 -8.15 -3.24
N GLN A 286 14.86 -8.56 -4.50
CA GLN A 286 13.59 -9.08 -5.01
C GLN A 286 13.10 -10.27 -4.20
N ASN A 287 13.97 -11.21 -3.87
CA ASN A 287 13.68 -12.39 -3.05
C ASN A 287 13.29 -11.99 -1.61
N VAL A 288 14.08 -11.15 -0.94
CA VAL A 288 13.78 -10.67 0.42
C VAL A 288 12.43 -9.92 0.44
N MET A 289 12.18 -9.09 -0.58
CA MET A 289 10.91 -8.38 -0.71
C MET A 289 9.76 -9.28 -1.18
N ARG A 290 10.02 -10.50 -1.61
CA ARG A 290 9.00 -11.43 -2.16
C ARG A 290 8.19 -10.76 -3.28
N HIS A 291 8.90 -10.14 -4.23
CA HIS A 291 8.31 -9.53 -5.41
C HIS A 291 8.20 -10.56 -6.54
N ARG A 292 6.99 -10.76 -7.08
CA ARG A 292 6.77 -11.63 -8.24
C ARG A 292 7.34 -11.04 -9.54
N SER A 293 7.40 -9.72 -9.62
CA SER A 293 7.87 -9.00 -10.81
C SER A 293 9.02 -8.08 -10.43
N PRO A 294 10.11 -8.05 -11.21
CA PRO A 294 11.21 -7.10 -11.05
C PRO A 294 10.75 -5.63 -11.07
N VAL A 295 9.68 -5.32 -11.81
CA VAL A 295 9.10 -3.97 -11.89
C VAL A 295 8.71 -3.42 -10.51
N ALA A 296 8.29 -4.30 -9.58
CA ALA A 296 7.98 -3.89 -8.21
C ALA A 296 9.22 -3.50 -7.38
N THR A 297 10.42 -3.90 -7.82
CA THR A 297 11.70 -3.57 -7.15
C THR A 297 12.34 -2.30 -7.73
N MET A 298 11.99 -1.92 -8.96
CA MET A 298 12.58 -0.75 -9.65
C MET A 298 12.55 0.55 -8.83
N PRO A 299 11.46 0.94 -8.14
CA PRO A 299 11.43 2.17 -7.35
C PRO A 299 12.50 2.23 -6.26
N TYR A 300 12.86 1.08 -5.66
CA TYR A 300 13.90 1.00 -4.63
C TYR A 300 15.29 1.15 -5.24
N ILE A 301 15.49 0.58 -6.44
CA ILE A 301 16.73 0.70 -7.19
C ILE A 301 17.00 2.14 -7.59
N GLU A 302 15.97 2.83 -8.09
CA GLU A 302 16.05 4.25 -8.45
C GLU A 302 16.44 5.10 -7.24
N SER A 303 15.77 4.91 -6.08
CA SER A 303 16.10 5.62 -4.83
C SER A 303 17.54 5.35 -4.37
N ALA A 304 17.96 4.09 -4.37
CA ALA A 304 19.33 3.72 -3.94
C ALA A 304 20.39 4.29 -4.89
N ARG A 305 20.16 4.21 -6.21
CA ARG A 305 21.09 4.73 -7.24
C ARG A 305 21.25 6.24 -7.15
N GLU A 306 20.17 6.97 -6.96
CA GLU A 306 20.22 8.43 -6.81
C GLU A 306 21.07 8.82 -5.61
N GLU A 307 20.86 8.19 -4.44
CA GLU A 307 21.68 8.47 -3.28
C GLU A 307 23.15 8.07 -3.43
N ILE A 308 23.42 6.89 -4.03
CA ILE A 308 24.78 6.43 -4.30
C ILE A 308 25.46 7.40 -5.25
N ARG A 309 24.79 7.82 -6.32
CA ARG A 309 25.30 8.80 -7.28
C ARG A 309 25.64 10.14 -6.61
N LEU A 310 24.73 10.65 -5.77
CA LEU A 310 24.96 11.91 -5.04
C LEU A 310 26.14 11.80 -4.05
N LYS A 311 26.27 10.65 -3.37
CA LYS A 311 27.41 10.42 -2.44
C LYS A 311 28.73 10.26 -3.17
N GLN A 312 28.75 9.59 -4.30
CA GLN A 312 29.95 9.34 -5.08
C GLN A 312 30.32 10.51 -5.99
N ALA A 313 29.31 11.31 -6.41
CA ALA A 313 29.40 12.53 -7.21
C ALA A 313 30.61 12.56 -8.15
N SER A 314 30.67 11.53 -9.05
CA SER A 314 31.84 11.33 -9.96
C SER A 314 32.14 12.57 -10.77
N GLU A 315 31.18 13.44 -10.95
CA GLU A 315 31.31 14.77 -11.57
C GLU A 315 32.36 15.64 -10.83
N LEU A 316 32.48 15.49 -9.50
CA LEU A 316 33.47 16.23 -8.71
C LEU A 316 34.93 15.81 -9.00
N MET A 317 35.13 14.62 -9.57
CA MET A 317 36.47 14.19 -10.02
C MET A 317 36.99 15.07 -11.17
N LEU A 318 36.08 15.65 -11.96
CA LEU A 318 36.42 16.56 -13.06
C LEU A 318 37.02 17.88 -12.54
N ASP A 319 36.67 18.31 -11.33
CA ASP A 319 37.25 19.51 -10.72
C ASP A 319 38.77 19.38 -10.54
N GLY A 320 39.25 18.16 -10.30
CA GLY A 320 40.69 17.87 -10.23
C GLY A 320 41.36 17.86 -11.59
N ALA A 321 40.66 17.43 -12.63
CA ALA A 321 41.21 17.35 -14.00
C ALA A 321 41.34 18.72 -14.67
N PHE A 322 40.57 19.72 -14.28
CA PHE A 322 40.56 21.06 -14.85
C PHE A 322 41.10 22.15 -13.91
N LYS A 323 41.72 21.78 -12.79
CA LYS A 323 42.50 22.73 -11.97
C LYS A 323 43.75 23.11 -12.75
N LYS A 324 43.85 24.44 -13.04
CA LYS A 324 45.10 25.05 -13.57
C LYS A 324 46.10 25.22 -12.43
#